data_2710e9982a2da5f21475d350523d8cd5
#
_entry.id   2710e9982a2da5f21475d350523d8cd5
#
_cell.length_a   1.000
_cell.length_b   1.000
_cell.length_c   1.000
_cell.angle_alpha   90.00
_cell.angle_beta   90.00
_cell.angle_gamma   90.00
#
_symmetry.space_group_name_H-M   'P 1'
#
loop_
_entity.id
_entity.type
_entity.pdbx_description
1 polymer ?
#
loop_
_entity_poly.entity_id
_entity_poly.type
_entity_poly.pdbx_seq_one_letter_code
_entity_poly.pdbx_strand_id
1 'polypeptide(L)'
;MPRRTLLLPVLLAACTASPAPTQFGSTAQTTTVAGRSFTVLRDENRVQVIRHGWASPREQQAIPEQMLLAVAQATGCKPIADSFQGDSGERRGRITCPRGR
;
A
#
# COMPACT_ATOMS: atom_id res chain seq x y z
N MET A 1 18.82 -22.80 -41.69
CA MET A 1 18.53 -22.63 -41.22
C MET A 1 18.22 -22.06 -40.51
N PRO A 2 18.22 -22.06 -40.41
CA PRO A 2 17.84 -21.65 -39.70
C PRO A 2 17.38 -21.28 -38.93
N ARG A 3 17.12 -21.08 -38.48
CA ARG A 3 16.60 -20.83 -37.84
C ARG A 3 16.18 -20.35 -36.98
N ARG A 4 15.90 -20.07 -36.58
CA ARG A 4 15.41 -19.76 -35.91
C ARG A 4 14.95 -19.36 -35.07
N THR A 5 14.78 -19.13 -34.79
CA THR A 5 14.24 -18.88 -34.03
C THR A 5 13.82 -18.31 -33.28
N LEU A 6 13.61 -18.27 -32.89
CA LEU A 6 13.06 -17.90 -32.14
C LEU A 6 12.67 -17.40 -31.31
N LEU A 7 12.53 -17.20 -30.89
CA LEU A 7 12.07 -16.86 -30.09
C LEU A 7 11.56 -16.37 -29.34
N LEU A 8 11.34 -16.29 -28.83
CA LEU A 8 10.69 -15.95 -28.13
C LEU A 8 10.34 -15.40 -27.30
N PRO A 9 10.14 -15.20 -26.84
CA PRO A 9 9.87 -14.60 -25.99
C PRO A 9 9.21 -14.33 -25.11
N VAL A 10 8.96 -14.20 -24.73
CA VAL A 10 8.32 -13.95 -23.92
C VAL A 10 8.01 -13.22 -23.08
N LEU A 11 7.68 -12.93 -22.78
CA LEU A 11 7.35 -12.29 -22.00
C LEU A 11 6.60 -12.15 -21.25
N LEU A 12 6.44 -12.19 -20.77
CA LEU A 12 5.74 -12.12 -19.99
C LEU A 12 5.42 -11.55 -19.10
N ALA A 13 5.18 -11.45 -18.94
CA ALA A 13 4.85 -10.99 -18.20
C ALA A 13 4.41 -10.52 -17.24
N ALA A 14 4.46 -10.20 -16.80
CA ALA A 14 4.17 -9.43 -15.92
C ALA A 14 2.93 -9.24 -15.47
N CYS A 15 2.36 -9.89 -15.24
CA CYS A 15 1.16 -9.67 -14.82
C CYS A 15 1.04 -9.72 -13.51
N THR A 16 1.92 -9.37 -12.81
CA THR A 16 1.72 -9.32 -11.51
C THR A 16 0.76 -8.43 -11.20
N ALA A 17 0.07 -8.64 -10.32
CA ALA A 17 -0.87 -7.82 -9.84
C ALA A 17 -0.39 -6.63 -9.51
N SER A 18 -0.61 -5.67 -10.10
CA SER A 18 -0.21 -4.47 -9.68
C SER A 18 -1.21 -3.84 -8.96
N PRO A 19 -0.88 -3.13 -8.00
CA PRO A 19 -1.78 -2.38 -7.19
C PRO A 19 -2.45 -1.38 -8.01
N ALA A 20 -3.50 -0.96 -7.55
CA ALA A 20 -4.25 0.01 -8.20
C ALA A 20 -3.43 1.17 -8.46
N PRO A 21 -3.43 1.62 -9.58
CA PRO A 21 -2.60 2.71 -9.91
C PRO A 21 -3.21 4.04 -9.65
N THR A 22 -4.00 4.14 -8.66
CA THR A 22 -4.59 5.42 -8.38
C THR A 22 -3.58 6.37 -7.83
N GLN A 23 -2.42 5.91 -7.41
CA GLN A 23 -1.44 6.79 -6.82
C GLN A 23 -0.25 6.90 -7.71
N PHE A 24 -0.42 7.53 -8.84
CA PHE A 24 0.69 7.70 -9.73
C PHE A 24 1.72 8.59 -9.13
N GLY A 25 2.94 8.26 -9.32
CA GLY A 25 4.04 9.06 -8.80
C GLY A 25 4.23 8.91 -7.32
N SER A 26 3.46 8.03 -6.71
CA SER A 26 3.60 7.86 -5.28
C SER A 26 4.76 6.96 -4.96
N THR A 27 5.24 7.02 -3.74
CA THR A 27 6.22 6.09 -3.24
C THR A 27 5.50 5.03 -2.44
N ALA A 28 6.00 3.81 -2.53
CA ALA A 28 5.40 2.68 -1.84
C ALA A 28 6.36 2.16 -0.79
N GLN A 29 5.84 1.86 0.38
CA GLN A 29 6.65 1.35 1.45
C GLN A 29 5.87 0.30 2.21
N THR A 30 6.50 -0.80 2.53
CA THR A 30 5.87 -1.87 3.29
C THR A 30 6.34 -1.79 4.73
N THR A 31 5.41 -1.89 5.66
CA THR A 31 5.73 -1.84 7.06
C THR A 31 4.91 -2.89 7.80
N THR A 32 5.29 -3.21 9.02
CA THR A 32 4.64 -4.24 9.80
C THR A 32 4.11 -3.64 11.09
N VAL A 33 2.85 -3.92 11.40
CA VAL A 33 2.22 -3.50 12.63
C VAL A 33 1.52 -4.72 13.22
N ALA A 34 1.82 -5.04 14.45
CA ALA A 34 1.18 -6.16 15.15
C ALA A 34 1.33 -7.45 14.36
N GLY A 35 2.47 -7.63 13.72
CA GLY A 35 2.74 -8.86 12.97
C GLY A 35 2.10 -8.91 11.60
N ARG A 36 1.43 -7.85 11.18
CA ARG A 36 0.74 -7.84 9.90
C ARG A 36 1.40 -6.83 8.99
N SER A 37 1.56 -7.19 7.73
CA SER A 37 2.21 -6.32 6.76
C SER A 37 1.22 -5.41 6.07
N PHE A 38 1.64 -4.19 5.84
CA PHE A 38 0.86 -3.21 5.12
C PHE A 38 1.75 -2.52 4.11
N THR A 39 1.18 -2.15 2.97
CA THR A 39 1.87 -1.31 2.02
C THR A 39 1.22 0.06 2.07
N VAL A 40 2.04 1.08 2.20
CA VAL A 40 1.58 2.45 2.25
C VAL A 40 2.08 3.15 1.01
N LEU A 41 1.13 3.65 0.22
CA LEU A 41 1.45 4.43 -0.96
C LEU A 41 1.21 5.89 -0.61
N ARG A 42 2.16 6.73 -0.94
CA ARG A 42 2.05 8.13 -0.56
C ARG A 42 2.23 9.03 -1.76
N ASP A 43 1.39 10.05 -1.85
CA ASP A 43 1.48 11.06 -2.89
C ASP A 43 1.24 12.38 -2.19
N GLU A 44 2.32 13.06 -1.83
CA GLU A 44 2.26 14.30 -1.08
C GLU A 44 1.60 14.08 0.27
N ASN A 45 0.46 14.67 0.52
CA ASN A 45 -0.19 14.47 1.82
C ASN A 45 -1.33 13.48 1.74
N ARG A 46 -1.40 12.69 0.68
CA ARG A 46 -2.43 11.67 0.55
C ARG A 46 -1.79 10.30 0.60
N VAL A 47 -2.45 9.37 1.23
CA VAL A 47 -1.92 8.02 1.38
C VAL A 47 -3.00 7.00 1.12
N GLN A 48 -2.55 5.83 0.72
CA GLN A 48 -3.39 4.66 0.60
C GLN A 48 -2.67 3.55 1.34
N VAL A 49 -3.37 2.87 2.22
CA VAL A 49 -2.76 1.78 2.97
C VAL A 49 -3.49 0.50 2.63
N ILE A 50 -2.73 -0.53 2.32
CA ILE A 50 -3.26 -1.81 1.86
C ILE A 50 -2.77 -2.88 2.79
N ARG A 51 -3.69 -3.68 3.30
CA ARG A 51 -3.35 -4.79 4.16
C ARG A 51 -2.96 -6.00 3.35
N HIS A 52 -2.00 -6.74 3.84
CA HIS A 52 -1.62 -8.01 3.23
C HIS A 52 -2.06 -9.16 4.15
N GLY A 53 -2.44 -10.25 3.52
CA GLY A 53 -2.80 -11.43 4.26
C GLY A 53 -4.26 -11.43 4.68
N TRP A 54 -4.73 -12.59 5.09
CA TRP A 54 -6.11 -12.76 5.48
C TRP A 54 -6.30 -12.36 6.94
N ALA A 55 -7.46 -11.83 7.25
CA ALA A 55 -7.78 -11.47 8.63
C ALA A 55 -9.18 -11.99 8.95
N SER A 56 -9.31 -12.57 10.14
CA SER A 56 -10.60 -13.05 10.59
C SER A 56 -11.50 -11.85 10.89
N PRO A 57 -12.82 -12.08 10.97
CA PRO A 57 -13.71 -10.97 11.30
C PRO A 57 -13.34 -10.28 12.61
N ARG A 58 -12.86 -11.04 13.58
CA ARG A 58 -12.46 -10.42 14.83
C ARG A 58 -11.23 -9.56 14.64
N GLU A 59 -10.26 -10.05 13.88
CA GLU A 59 -9.05 -9.29 13.64
C GLU A 59 -9.33 -8.03 12.85
N GLN A 60 -10.33 -8.07 12.01
CA GLN A 60 -10.63 -6.92 11.18
C GLN A 60 -11.06 -5.71 11.99
N GLN A 61 -11.51 -5.93 13.20
CA GLN A 61 -11.92 -4.80 14.03
C GLN A 61 -10.74 -3.94 14.46
N ALA A 62 -9.57 -4.53 14.60
CA ALA A 62 -8.40 -3.78 15.01
C ALA A 62 -7.62 -3.20 13.84
N ILE A 63 -7.95 -3.61 12.64
CA ILE A 63 -7.14 -3.23 11.49
C ILE A 63 -7.17 -1.74 11.18
N PRO A 64 -8.30 -1.04 11.27
CA PRO A 64 -8.27 0.38 10.98
C PRO A 64 -7.25 1.14 11.81
N GLU A 65 -7.14 0.79 13.09
CA GLU A 65 -6.16 1.44 13.91
C GLU A 65 -4.75 1.03 13.55
N GLN A 66 -4.56 -0.23 13.19
CA GLN A 66 -3.26 -0.71 12.73
C GLN A 66 -2.85 0.01 11.45
N MET A 67 -3.80 0.31 10.59
CA MET A 67 -3.50 1.03 9.36
C MET A 67 -3.02 2.43 9.64
N LEU A 68 -3.60 3.09 10.62
CA LEU A 68 -3.12 4.42 11.00
C LEU A 68 -1.68 4.34 11.52
N LEU A 69 -1.38 3.31 12.31
CA LEU A 69 -0.03 3.14 12.78
C LEU A 69 0.93 2.83 11.63
N ALA A 70 0.47 2.04 10.68
CA ALA A 70 1.30 1.72 9.52
C ALA A 70 1.62 2.98 8.72
N VAL A 71 0.63 3.85 8.56
CA VAL A 71 0.86 5.10 7.85
C VAL A 71 1.89 5.94 8.59
N ALA A 72 1.75 6.03 9.90
CA ALA A 72 2.70 6.83 10.68
C ALA A 72 4.11 6.26 10.58
N GLN A 73 4.23 4.93 10.64
CA GLN A 73 5.55 4.32 10.54
C GLN A 73 6.17 4.52 9.18
N ALA A 74 5.38 4.36 8.14
CA ALA A 74 5.92 4.41 6.79
C ALA A 74 6.23 5.84 6.35
N THR A 75 5.46 6.81 6.80
CA THR A 75 5.63 8.17 6.30
C THR A 75 6.35 9.08 7.28
N GLY A 76 6.38 8.72 8.54
CA GLY A 76 6.91 9.63 9.55
C GLY A 76 6.00 10.81 9.81
N CYS A 77 4.79 10.79 9.28
CA CYS A 77 3.85 11.87 9.43
C CYS A 77 2.65 11.39 10.22
N LYS A 78 1.82 12.33 10.62
CA LYS A 78 0.67 12.00 11.44
C LYS A 78 -0.55 11.79 10.57
N PRO A 79 -1.20 10.64 10.64
CA PRO A 79 -2.42 10.43 9.87
C PRO A 79 -3.56 11.25 10.46
N ILE A 80 -4.39 11.79 9.58
CA ILE A 80 -5.59 12.49 9.99
C ILE A 80 -6.70 11.46 10.01
N ALA A 81 -6.97 10.94 11.19
CA ALA A 81 -7.82 9.77 11.34
C ALA A 81 -9.18 9.94 10.67
N ASP A 82 -9.77 11.11 10.80
CA ASP A 82 -11.10 11.32 10.25
C ASP A 82 -11.13 11.33 8.75
N SER A 83 -10.00 11.43 8.10
CA SER A 83 -9.97 11.49 6.66
C SER A 83 -9.92 10.12 6.02
N PHE A 84 -9.74 9.07 6.81
CA PHE A 84 -9.55 7.74 6.25
C PHE A 84 -10.87 7.07 5.94
N GLN A 85 -10.96 6.52 4.74
CA GLN A 85 -12.15 5.83 4.29
C GLN A 85 -11.73 4.55 3.61
N GLY A 86 -12.59 3.56 3.67
CA GLY A 86 -12.33 2.26 3.08
C GLY A 86 -12.72 1.17 4.04
N ASP A 87 -12.20 -0.04 3.80
CA ASP A 87 -12.54 -1.16 4.65
C ASP A 87 -11.28 -1.71 5.29
N SER A 88 -11.35 -2.92 5.82
CA SER A 88 -10.19 -3.47 6.50
C SER A 88 -9.14 -4.01 5.54
N GLY A 89 -9.36 -3.93 4.25
CA GLY A 89 -8.37 -4.36 3.29
C GLY A 89 -7.59 -3.20 2.69
N GLU A 90 -8.22 -2.04 2.62
CA GLU A 90 -7.59 -0.91 2.00
C GLU A 90 -8.30 0.35 2.44
N ARG A 91 -7.54 1.37 2.79
CA ARG A 91 -8.12 2.65 3.17
C ARG A 91 -7.28 3.77 2.59
N ARG A 92 -7.91 4.91 2.39
CA ARG A 92 -7.24 6.09 1.86
C ARG A 92 -7.52 7.27 2.76
N GLY A 93 -6.56 8.13 2.91
CA GLY A 93 -6.73 9.29 3.74
C GLY A 93 -5.60 10.27 3.57
N ARG A 94 -5.47 11.18 4.51
CA ARG A 94 -4.49 12.24 4.43
C ARG A 94 -3.61 12.24 5.67
N ILE A 95 -2.44 12.84 5.51
CA ILE A 95 -1.46 12.94 6.57
C ILE A 95 -1.05 14.39 6.73
N THR A 96 -0.51 14.69 7.91
CA THR A 96 0.09 15.97 8.19
C THR A 96 1.52 15.70 8.58
N CYS A 97 2.44 16.33 7.88
CA CYS A 97 3.84 16.08 8.14
C CYS A 97 4.45 17.23 8.92
N PRO A 98 5.51 16.96 9.69
CA PRO A 98 6.17 18.02 10.42
C PRO A 98 6.77 19.02 9.47
N ARG A 99 6.79 20.26 9.90
CA ARG A 99 7.36 21.27 9.05
C ARG A 99 8.84 21.03 8.90
N GLY A 100 9.34 21.40 7.74
CA GLY A 100 10.75 21.26 7.48
C GLY A 100 11.14 19.88 7.06
N ARG A 101 10.20 19.03 6.75
CA ARG A 101 10.54 17.69 6.34
C ARG A 101 10.12 17.39 4.92
#